data_9a80fde941ad02d778b8dc39bc3ec0f6
#
_entry.id   9a80fde941ad02d778b8dc39bc3ec0f6
#
_cell.length_a   1.000
_cell.length_b   1.000
_cell.length_c   1.000
_cell.angle_alpha   90.00
_cell.angle_beta   90.00
_cell.angle_gamma   90.00
#
_symmetry.space_group_name_H-M   'P 1'
#
loop_
_entity.id
_entity.type
_entity.pdbx_description
1 polymer ?
#
loop_
_entity_poly.entity_id
_entity_poly.type
_entity_poly.pdbx_seq_one_letter_code
_entity_poly.pdbx_strand_id
1 'polypeptide(L)'
;MKIFHFFKKYGILRNNVYNKKFERGILMILSCQNICKTFVEKPVLQNISFHLNENDRLAIIGYNGAGKSTLLKILIGEISYDEGEISLKKDASIGYLAQHQDHTFHHTIFDELLSVKKEVIELDEQMRTYEQEMKHLTGDALEQKMNQYTNATHRFEQLNGFAYKSEITGI
;
A
#
# COMPACT_ATOMS: atom_id res chain seq x y z
N MET A 1 5.41 17.40 -18.06
CA MET A 1 4.31 16.94 -17.17
C MET A 1 4.00 18.08 -16.20
N LYS A 2 2.73 18.41 -15.97
CA LYS A 2 2.34 19.40 -14.97
C LYS A 2 1.67 18.67 -13.82
N ILE A 3 2.13 18.91 -12.59
CA ILE A 3 1.54 18.36 -11.37
C ILE A 3 0.74 19.49 -10.73
N PHE A 4 -0.55 19.28 -10.54
CA PHE A 4 -1.45 20.25 -9.91
C PHE A 4 -1.88 19.74 -8.55
N HIS A 5 -1.63 20.53 -7.51
CA HIS A 5 -2.16 20.29 -6.17
C HIS A 5 -3.58 20.85 -6.07
N PHE A 6 -4.55 19.97 -5.80
CA PHE A 6 -5.93 20.39 -5.59
C PHE A 6 -6.13 20.79 -4.12
N PHE A 7 -6.23 22.08 -3.85
CA PHE A 7 -6.66 22.54 -2.53
C PHE A 7 -8.18 22.40 -2.36
N LYS A 8 -8.58 21.85 -1.22
CA LYS A 8 -9.98 21.78 -0.80
C LYS A 8 -10.49 23.21 -0.57
N LYS A 9 -11.36 23.66 -1.41
CA LYS A 9 -12.31 24.78 -1.43
C LYS A 9 -12.04 25.81 -2.56
N TYR A 10 -12.90 25.70 -3.58
CA TYR A 10 -13.24 26.75 -4.57
C TYR A 10 -12.10 27.63 -5.11
N GLY A 11 -11.76 27.41 -6.38
CA GLY A 11 -11.27 28.42 -7.28
C GLY A 11 -9.76 28.56 -7.43
N ILE A 12 -9.36 28.46 -8.71
CA ILE A 12 -8.14 28.98 -9.34
C ILE A 12 -6.88 28.11 -9.24
N LEU A 13 -6.59 27.50 -10.39
CA LEU A 13 -5.29 26.94 -10.77
C LEU A 13 -4.21 28.02 -10.68
N ARG A 14 -3.23 27.87 -9.82
CA ARG A 14 -1.98 28.62 -9.88
C ARG A 14 -0.80 27.67 -9.92
N ASN A 15 0.00 27.77 -10.99
CA ASN A 15 1.37 27.28 -11.01
C ASN A 15 2.16 28.06 -9.97
N ASN A 16 2.46 27.46 -8.84
CA ASN A 16 3.50 27.97 -7.96
C ASN A 16 4.06 26.81 -7.14
N VAL A 17 5.34 26.56 -7.36
CA VAL A 17 6.18 25.81 -6.43
C VAL A 17 6.26 26.67 -5.17
N TYR A 18 5.50 26.33 -4.15
CA TYR A 18 5.62 27.00 -2.86
C TYR A 18 6.52 26.20 -1.94
N ASN A 19 7.68 26.78 -1.66
CA ASN A 19 8.38 26.58 -0.40
C ASN A 19 7.46 27.12 0.72
N LYS A 20 6.59 26.28 1.27
CA LYS A 20 5.86 26.61 2.48
C LYS A 20 6.64 26.11 3.68
N LYS A 21 7.12 27.05 4.51
CA LYS A 21 7.62 26.79 5.86
C LYS A 21 6.72 25.76 6.55
N PHE A 22 7.35 24.81 7.22
CA PHE A 22 6.72 23.84 8.11
C PHE A 22 5.80 24.54 9.11
N GLU A 23 4.51 24.59 8.84
CA GLU A 23 3.52 24.88 9.87
C GLU A 23 3.31 23.60 10.69
N ARG A 24 3.50 23.72 11.99
CA ARG A 24 3.31 22.62 12.96
C ARG A 24 1.90 22.06 12.84
N GLY A 25 1.77 20.79 12.46
CA GLY A 25 0.50 20.05 12.49
C GLY A 25 0.05 19.42 11.17
N ILE A 26 0.74 19.64 10.05
CA ILE A 26 0.40 18.98 8.79
C ILE A 26 1.19 17.68 8.69
N LEU A 27 0.50 16.54 8.76
CA LEU A 27 1.11 15.22 8.70
C LEU A 27 1.36 14.86 7.22
N MET A 28 2.61 14.99 6.78
CA MET A 28 3.04 14.59 5.44
C MET A 28 3.01 13.06 5.32
N ILE A 29 2.32 12.56 4.30
CA ILE A 29 2.21 11.13 4.02
C ILE A 29 3.24 10.69 3.00
N LEU A 30 3.43 11.48 1.93
CA LEU A 30 4.34 11.16 0.84
C LEU A 30 5.12 12.41 0.43
N SER A 31 6.41 12.26 0.23
CA SER A 31 7.29 13.29 -0.35
C SER A 31 8.08 12.69 -1.51
N CYS A 32 8.11 13.38 -2.63
CA CYS A 32 8.96 13.10 -3.77
C CYS A 32 9.83 14.32 -4.02
N GLN A 33 11.14 14.13 -4.15
CA GLN A 33 12.09 15.21 -4.36
C GLN A 33 13.01 14.87 -5.53
N ASN A 34 13.01 15.74 -6.55
CA ASN A 34 13.90 15.68 -7.72
C ASN A 34 13.94 14.32 -8.44
N ILE A 35 12.79 13.65 -8.54
CA ILE A 35 12.70 12.33 -9.18
C ILE A 35 13.01 12.48 -10.67
N CYS A 36 14.02 11.75 -11.12
CA CYS A 36 14.42 11.62 -12.53
C CYS A 36 14.31 10.17 -12.98
N LYS A 37 13.89 9.97 -14.23
CA LYS A 37 13.85 8.66 -14.89
C LYS A 37 14.14 8.79 -16.38
N THR A 38 15.11 8.01 -16.85
CA THR A 38 15.52 7.91 -18.25
C THR A 38 15.33 6.48 -18.75
N PHE A 39 14.80 6.29 -19.93
CA PHE A 39 14.73 5.00 -20.63
C PHE A 39 15.49 5.10 -21.95
N VAL A 40 16.52 4.27 -22.13
CA VAL A 40 17.32 4.20 -23.37
C VAL A 40 17.64 5.61 -23.90
N GLU A 41 18.37 6.40 -23.10
CA GLU A 41 18.80 7.79 -23.37
C GLU A 41 17.66 8.83 -23.50
N LYS A 42 16.40 8.42 -23.39
CA LYS A 42 15.26 9.34 -23.44
C LYS A 42 14.81 9.69 -22.02
N PRO A 43 14.96 10.95 -21.57
CA PRO A 43 14.47 11.39 -20.28
C PRO A 43 12.94 11.43 -20.29
N VAL A 44 12.32 10.70 -19.34
CA VAL A 44 10.86 10.62 -19.20
C VAL A 44 10.37 11.44 -18.02
N LEU A 45 11.10 11.42 -16.91
CA LEU A 45 10.84 12.28 -15.76
C LEU A 45 12.08 13.13 -15.48
N GLN A 46 11.89 14.40 -15.20
CA GLN A 46 12.96 15.34 -14.91
C GLN A 46 12.59 16.21 -13.72
N ASN A 47 13.34 16.08 -12.63
CA ASN A 47 13.21 16.90 -11.41
C ASN A 47 11.77 16.99 -10.88
N ILE A 48 11.06 15.88 -10.83
CA ILE A 48 9.69 15.84 -10.34
C ILE A 48 9.70 15.94 -8.82
N SER A 49 9.09 17.00 -8.27
CA SER A 49 8.99 17.22 -6.83
C SER A 49 7.57 17.59 -6.44
N PHE A 50 7.05 16.92 -5.41
CA PHE A 50 5.77 17.21 -4.78
C PHE A 50 5.69 16.53 -3.41
N HIS A 51 4.71 16.92 -2.61
CA HIS A 51 4.39 16.24 -1.35
C HIS A 51 2.87 16.12 -1.20
N LEU A 52 2.45 15.13 -0.43
CA LEU A 52 1.07 14.88 -0.06
C LEU A 52 0.95 14.84 1.47
N ASN A 53 -0.03 15.57 1.97
CA ASN A 53 -0.44 15.54 3.37
C ASN A 53 -1.72 14.71 3.52
N GLU A 54 -2.13 14.45 4.75
CA GLU A 54 -3.42 13.80 5.01
C GLU A 54 -4.57 14.54 4.32
N ASN A 55 -5.45 13.79 3.67
CA ASN A 55 -6.61 14.27 2.91
C ASN A 55 -6.30 15.13 1.68
N ASP A 56 -5.03 15.23 1.25
CA ASP A 56 -4.70 15.89 -0.01
C ASP A 56 -5.18 15.06 -1.20
N ARG A 57 -5.47 15.75 -2.30
CA ARG A 57 -5.77 15.15 -3.60
C ARG A 57 -4.83 15.73 -4.63
N LEU A 58 -4.08 14.86 -5.32
CA LEU A 58 -3.13 15.22 -6.36
C LEU A 58 -3.64 14.76 -7.71
N ALA A 59 -3.68 15.66 -8.69
CA ALA A 59 -3.92 15.30 -10.09
C ALA A 59 -2.62 15.40 -10.90
N ILE A 60 -2.29 14.33 -11.63
CA ILE A 60 -1.16 14.29 -12.56
C ILE A 60 -1.71 14.45 -13.98
N ILE A 61 -1.39 15.56 -14.64
CA ILE A 61 -1.93 15.92 -15.95
C ILE A 61 -0.79 16.01 -16.97
N GLY A 62 -1.04 15.53 -18.16
CA GLY A 62 -0.10 15.60 -19.28
C GLY A 62 -0.60 14.82 -20.49
N TYR A 63 0.01 15.02 -21.65
CA TYR A 63 -0.29 14.28 -22.88
C TYR A 63 0.12 12.79 -22.75
N ASN A 64 -0.32 11.95 -23.71
CA ASN A 64 0.06 10.55 -23.74
C ASN A 64 1.58 10.42 -23.95
N GLY A 65 2.23 9.55 -23.18
CA GLY A 65 3.69 9.43 -23.17
C GLY A 65 4.44 10.44 -22.28
N ALA A 66 3.76 11.34 -21.57
CA ALA A 66 4.39 12.33 -20.68
C ALA A 66 4.99 11.75 -19.38
N GLY A 67 4.97 10.44 -19.19
CA GLY A 67 5.56 9.79 -17.99
C GLY A 67 4.60 9.65 -16.79
N LYS A 68 3.29 9.92 -16.94
CA LYS A 68 2.33 9.80 -15.83
C LYS A 68 2.31 8.40 -15.21
N SER A 69 2.14 7.38 -16.04
CA SER A 69 2.13 5.98 -15.59
C SER A 69 3.51 5.54 -15.05
N THR A 70 4.59 6.06 -15.62
CA THR A 70 5.95 5.81 -15.12
C THR A 70 6.12 6.35 -13.70
N LEU A 71 5.64 7.58 -13.44
CA LEU A 71 5.69 8.15 -12.09
C LEU A 71 4.88 7.30 -11.10
N LEU A 72 3.64 6.89 -11.46
CA LEU A 72 2.82 6.04 -10.59
C LEU A 72 3.50 4.71 -10.31
N LYS A 73 4.09 4.06 -11.33
CA LYS A 73 4.83 2.80 -11.17
C LYS A 73 6.07 2.94 -10.30
N ILE A 74 6.75 4.09 -10.34
CA ILE A 74 7.85 4.41 -9.43
C ILE A 74 7.34 4.53 -7.99
N LEU A 75 6.21 5.21 -7.77
CA LEU A 75 5.63 5.40 -6.44
C LEU A 75 5.24 4.09 -5.76
N ILE A 76 4.76 3.11 -6.52
CA ILE A 76 4.40 1.76 -6.01
C ILE A 76 5.59 0.78 -6.00
N GLY A 77 6.76 1.21 -6.45
CA GLY A 77 7.98 0.40 -6.44
C GLY A 77 8.12 -0.60 -7.59
N GLU A 78 7.25 -0.57 -8.62
CA GLU A 78 7.37 -1.43 -9.81
C GLU A 78 8.56 -1.05 -10.70
N ILE A 79 8.95 0.22 -10.71
CA ILE A 79 10.06 0.75 -11.51
C ILE A 79 10.96 1.57 -10.60
N SER A 80 12.28 1.38 -10.72
CA SER A 80 13.26 2.22 -10.03
C SER A 80 13.37 3.59 -10.67
N TYR A 81 13.62 4.62 -9.88
CA TYR A 81 14.05 5.93 -10.37
C TYR A 81 15.59 6.03 -10.43
N ASP A 82 16.11 6.97 -11.21
CA ASP A 82 17.54 7.11 -11.42
C ASP A 82 18.16 8.11 -10.43
N GLU A 83 17.42 9.19 -10.13
CA GLU A 83 17.84 10.23 -9.18
C GLU A 83 16.65 10.71 -8.35
N GLY A 84 16.93 11.29 -7.19
CA GLY A 84 15.95 11.88 -6.29
C GLY A 84 15.68 11.05 -5.05
N GLU A 85 14.62 11.39 -4.32
CA GLU A 85 14.24 10.74 -3.08
C GLU A 85 12.72 10.62 -2.98
N ILE A 86 12.24 9.46 -2.54
CA ILE A 86 10.84 9.21 -2.18
C ILE A 86 10.79 8.81 -0.72
N SER A 87 10.01 9.53 0.07
CA SER A 87 9.77 9.26 1.47
C SER A 87 8.29 9.04 1.71
N LEU A 88 7.93 7.88 2.26
CA LEU A 88 6.58 7.52 2.68
C LEU A 88 6.53 7.50 4.21
N LYS A 89 5.43 7.99 4.79
CA LYS A 89 5.19 7.92 6.24
C LYS A 89 5.29 6.45 6.70
N LYS A 90 5.93 6.25 7.85
CA LYS A 90 5.98 4.93 8.48
C LYS A 90 4.55 4.38 8.66
N ASP A 91 4.37 3.11 8.37
CA ASP A 91 3.09 2.38 8.45
C ASP A 91 2.01 2.85 7.44
N ALA A 92 2.37 3.70 6.46
CA ALA A 92 1.48 4.01 5.34
C ALA A 92 1.58 2.94 4.25
N SER A 93 0.44 2.60 3.66
CA SER A 93 0.34 1.70 2.49
C SER A 93 -0.11 2.47 1.26
N ILE A 94 0.31 2.01 0.08
CA ILE A 94 -0.10 2.58 -1.20
C ILE A 94 -0.98 1.56 -1.91
N GLY A 95 -2.25 1.92 -2.16
CA GLY A 95 -3.12 1.17 -3.05
C GLY A 95 -3.02 1.73 -4.49
N TYR A 96 -2.93 0.86 -5.48
CA TYR A 96 -2.85 1.24 -6.88
C TYR A 96 -3.93 0.53 -7.71
N LEU A 97 -4.72 1.31 -8.44
CA LEU A 97 -5.67 0.77 -9.41
C LEU A 97 -5.09 0.97 -10.82
N ALA A 98 -4.71 -0.11 -11.46
CA ALA A 98 -4.15 -0.08 -12.81
C ALA A 98 -5.21 0.31 -13.86
N GLN A 99 -4.79 1.00 -14.93
CA GLN A 99 -5.66 1.41 -16.04
C GLN A 99 -6.16 0.19 -16.84
N HIS A 100 -5.32 -0.82 -16.98
CA HIS A 100 -5.64 -2.10 -17.59
C HIS A 100 -5.33 -3.19 -16.58
N GLN A 101 -6.29 -4.00 -16.27
CA GLN A 101 -6.15 -5.21 -15.47
C GLN A 101 -6.25 -6.40 -16.42
N ASP A 102 -5.11 -6.99 -16.77
CA ASP A 102 -5.04 -8.24 -17.53
C ASP A 102 -5.37 -9.44 -16.63
N HIS A 103 -6.44 -9.31 -15.83
CA HIS A 103 -6.90 -10.41 -15.01
C HIS A 103 -7.81 -11.32 -15.86
N THR A 104 -7.26 -12.41 -16.34
CA THR A 104 -8.05 -13.60 -16.67
C THR A 104 -8.52 -14.19 -15.33
N PHE A 105 -9.68 -13.73 -14.86
CA PHE A 105 -10.28 -14.27 -13.65
C PHE A 105 -10.66 -15.72 -13.89
N HIS A 106 -9.87 -16.66 -13.35
CA HIS A 106 -10.19 -18.09 -13.30
C HIS A 106 -10.93 -18.47 -12.01
N HIS A 107 -11.16 -17.49 -11.12
CA HIS A 107 -11.74 -17.67 -9.80
C HIS A 107 -13.00 -16.81 -9.64
N THR A 108 -13.84 -17.17 -8.67
CA THR A 108 -14.97 -16.33 -8.29
C THR A 108 -14.49 -15.06 -7.57
N ILE A 109 -15.34 -14.02 -7.52
CA ILE A 109 -15.04 -12.81 -6.74
C ILE A 109 -14.75 -13.17 -5.27
N PHE A 110 -15.45 -14.17 -4.75
CA PHE A 110 -15.25 -14.66 -3.39
C PHE A 110 -13.85 -15.26 -3.20
N ASP A 111 -13.37 -16.07 -4.15
CA ASP A 111 -12.02 -16.65 -4.09
C ASP A 111 -10.94 -15.58 -4.18
N GLU A 112 -11.16 -14.53 -4.98
CA GLU A 112 -10.23 -13.40 -5.10
C GLU A 112 -10.15 -12.60 -3.78
N LEU A 113 -11.29 -12.35 -3.14
CA LEU A 113 -11.33 -11.70 -1.83
C LEU A 113 -10.68 -12.57 -0.75
N LEU A 114 -10.86 -13.89 -0.81
CA LEU A 114 -10.17 -14.83 0.10
C LEU A 114 -8.65 -14.79 -0.09
N SER A 115 -8.17 -14.63 -1.31
CA SER A 115 -6.72 -14.60 -1.60
C SER A 115 -6.00 -13.46 -0.86
N VAL A 116 -6.67 -12.33 -0.67
CA VAL A 116 -6.15 -11.19 0.10
C VAL A 116 -6.03 -11.52 1.60
N LYS A 117 -6.82 -12.47 2.10
CA LYS A 117 -6.83 -12.90 3.51
C LYS A 117 -6.03 -14.19 3.76
N LYS A 118 -5.13 -14.55 2.83
CA LYS A 118 -4.37 -15.81 2.90
C LYS A 118 -3.65 -16.00 4.24
N GLU A 119 -2.95 -14.98 4.76
CA GLU A 119 -2.26 -15.05 6.06
C GLU A 119 -3.24 -15.37 7.21
N VAL A 120 -4.42 -14.78 7.19
CA VAL A 120 -5.46 -15.03 8.23
C VAL A 120 -5.98 -16.46 8.15
N ILE A 121 -6.19 -16.97 6.94
CA ILE A 121 -6.65 -18.35 6.71
C ILE A 121 -5.60 -19.37 7.18
N GLU A 122 -4.34 -19.15 6.81
CA GLU A 122 -3.22 -19.99 7.23
C GLU A 122 -3.08 -20.01 8.76
N LEU A 123 -3.27 -18.87 9.43
CA LEU A 123 -3.24 -18.79 10.89
C LEU A 123 -4.42 -19.53 11.53
N ASP A 124 -5.65 -19.44 10.98
CA ASP A 124 -6.82 -20.20 11.46
C ASP A 124 -6.56 -21.72 11.37
N GLU A 125 -5.98 -22.20 10.27
CA GLU A 125 -5.61 -23.59 10.09
C GLU A 125 -4.49 -24.04 11.03
N GLN A 126 -3.46 -23.22 11.23
CA GLN A 126 -2.39 -23.50 12.18
C GLN A 126 -2.90 -23.59 13.62
N MET A 127 -3.75 -22.68 14.04
CA MET A 127 -4.38 -22.69 15.37
C MET A 127 -5.15 -23.99 15.60
N ARG A 128 -5.97 -24.41 14.63
CA ARG A 128 -6.70 -25.68 14.71
C ARG A 128 -5.76 -26.88 14.79
N THR A 129 -4.67 -26.85 14.05
CA THR A 129 -3.64 -27.92 14.10
C THR A 129 -3.01 -27.99 15.49
N TYR A 130 -2.61 -26.83 16.05
CA TYR A 130 -2.03 -26.78 17.39
C TYR A 130 -3.02 -27.26 18.46
N GLU A 131 -4.30 -26.95 18.36
CA GLU A 131 -5.34 -27.46 19.26
C GLU A 131 -5.46 -28.98 19.23
N GLN A 132 -5.32 -29.62 18.06
CA GLN A 132 -5.34 -31.07 17.96
C GLN A 132 -4.06 -31.70 18.53
N GLU A 133 -2.90 -31.14 18.22
CA GLU A 133 -1.61 -31.64 18.70
C GLU A 133 -1.50 -31.55 20.23
N MET A 134 -1.97 -30.45 20.83
CA MET A 134 -1.96 -30.25 22.28
C MET A 134 -2.74 -31.32 23.06
N LYS A 135 -3.74 -31.97 22.45
CA LYS A 135 -4.48 -33.06 23.10
C LYS A 135 -3.63 -34.28 23.44
N HIS A 136 -2.49 -34.45 22.76
CA HIS A 136 -1.64 -35.62 22.89
C HIS A 136 -0.25 -35.30 23.48
N LEU A 137 0.00 -34.04 23.84
CA LEU A 137 1.27 -33.56 24.39
C LEU A 137 1.18 -33.37 25.91
N THR A 138 2.31 -33.56 26.59
CA THR A 138 2.46 -33.32 28.06
C THR A 138 3.84 -32.70 28.34
N GLY A 139 3.99 -32.08 29.50
CA GLY A 139 5.25 -31.47 29.94
C GLY A 139 5.73 -30.35 29.04
N ASP A 140 7.05 -30.24 28.84
CA ASP A 140 7.70 -29.15 28.10
C ASP A 140 7.21 -29.04 26.66
N ALA A 141 6.88 -30.18 26.02
CA ALA A 141 6.35 -30.19 24.64
C ALA A 141 4.97 -29.51 24.56
N LEU A 142 4.12 -29.71 25.55
CA LEU A 142 2.83 -29.03 25.65
C LEU A 142 3.04 -27.53 25.86
N GLU A 143 3.94 -27.12 26.75
CA GLU A 143 4.22 -25.71 27.02
C GLU A 143 4.74 -24.98 25.77
N GLN A 144 5.67 -25.58 25.03
CA GLN A 144 6.14 -25.05 23.75
C GLN A 144 5.00 -24.87 22.73
N LYS A 145 4.11 -25.86 22.61
CA LYS A 145 2.98 -25.80 21.69
C LYS A 145 1.95 -24.72 22.11
N MET A 146 1.70 -24.57 23.40
CA MET A 146 0.85 -23.49 23.93
C MET A 146 1.42 -22.10 23.62
N ASN A 147 2.73 -21.93 23.70
CA ASN A 147 3.38 -20.68 23.32
C ASN A 147 3.22 -20.38 21.82
N GLN A 148 3.36 -21.40 20.95
CA GLN A 148 3.11 -21.27 19.52
C GLN A 148 1.67 -20.89 19.21
N TYR A 149 0.71 -21.53 19.86
CA TYR A 149 -0.71 -21.23 19.75
C TYR A 149 -1.02 -19.79 20.18
N THR A 150 -0.49 -19.36 21.32
CA THR A 150 -0.68 -17.99 21.82
C THR A 150 -0.15 -16.93 20.84
N ASN A 151 1.03 -17.17 20.26
CA ASN A 151 1.60 -16.26 19.28
C ASN A 151 0.76 -16.20 17.99
N ALA A 152 0.28 -17.35 17.50
CA ALA A 152 -0.59 -17.42 16.33
C ALA A 152 -1.93 -16.71 16.58
N THR A 153 -2.54 -16.92 17.75
CA THR A 153 -3.78 -16.24 18.17
C THR A 153 -3.59 -14.73 18.21
N HIS A 154 -2.50 -14.25 18.81
CA HIS A 154 -2.23 -12.83 18.89
C HIS A 154 -2.06 -12.19 17.50
N ARG A 155 -1.36 -12.90 16.58
CA ARG A 155 -1.21 -12.44 15.20
C ARG A 155 -2.54 -12.44 14.44
N PHE A 156 -3.36 -13.47 14.64
CA PHE A 156 -4.70 -13.58 14.07
C PHE A 156 -5.62 -12.44 14.52
N GLU A 157 -5.58 -12.07 15.80
CA GLU A 157 -6.32 -10.92 16.36
C GLU A 157 -5.84 -9.60 15.76
N GLN A 158 -4.54 -9.38 15.65
CA GLN A 158 -3.98 -8.16 15.03
C GLN A 158 -4.45 -7.96 13.59
N LEU A 159 -4.68 -9.05 12.86
CA LEU A 159 -5.18 -9.05 11.49
C LEU A 159 -6.72 -9.02 11.40
N ASN A 160 -7.41 -8.81 12.52
CA ASN A 160 -8.88 -8.87 12.62
C ASN A 160 -9.45 -10.22 12.13
N GLY A 161 -8.76 -11.31 12.46
CA GLY A 161 -9.04 -12.65 11.94
C GLY A 161 -10.44 -13.18 12.28
N PHE A 162 -11.03 -12.78 13.40
CA PHE A 162 -12.40 -13.21 13.74
C PHE A 162 -13.48 -12.65 12.83
N ALA A 163 -13.22 -11.52 12.17
CA ALA A 163 -14.19 -10.83 11.32
C ALA A 163 -14.02 -11.14 9.82
N TYR A 164 -12.94 -11.80 9.37
CA TYR A 164 -12.61 -11.91 7.95
C TYR A 164 -13.73 -12.54 7.09
N LYS A 165 -14.43 -13.55 7.63
CA LYS A 165 -15.54 -14.19 6.89
C LYS A 165 -16.73 -13.25 6.71
N SER A 166 -17.09 -12.51 7.76
CA SER A 166 -18.19 -11.54 7.68
C SER A 166 -17.81 -10.31 6.83
N GLU A 167 -16.56 -9.91 6.84
CA GLU A 167 -16.06 -8.84 5.96
C GLU A 167 -16.20 -9.22 4.48
N ILE A 168 -15.87 -10.46 4.10
CA ILE A 168 -15.97 -10.94 2.72
C ILE A 168 -17.43 -11.15 2.30
N THR A 169 -18.27 -11.67 3.18
CA THR A 169 -19.69 -11.96 2.86
C THR A 169 -20.60 -10.75 2.99
N GLY A 170 -20.17 -9.68 3.63
CA GLY A 170 -20.93 -8.44 3.82
C GLY A 170 -20.78 -7.41 2.69
N ILE A 171 -20.04 -7.77 1.62
CA ILE A 171 -19.88 -6.95 0.41
C ILE A 171 -20.99 -7.31 -0.62
#